data_4dd4d1e26e8fca601657094a80a0bd4c
#
_entry.id   4dd4d1e26e8fca601657094a80a0bd4c
#
_cell.length_a   1.000
_cell.length_b   1.000
_cell.length_c   1.000
_cell.angle_alpha   90.00
_cell.angle_beta   90.00
_cell.angle_gamma   90.00
#
_symmetry.space_group_name_H-M   'P 1'
#
loop_
_entity.id
_entity.type
_entity.pdbx_description
1 polymer ?
#
loop_
_entity_poly.entity_id
_entity_poly.type
_entity_poly.pdbx_seq_one_letter_code
_entity_poly.pdbx_strand_id
1 'polypeptide(L)'
;MYLDDFSQEYLVDSLEELEILLRKRFLEEVNFFILTFKKNGFPQLSAFVKENKSVIYYLDEEEQYISKGGTEEGIEVFVEDIHGTEVFLSKDKVLPIDKFYKVAQSFFKTQKRPNFIEWEKI
;
A
#
# COMPACT_ATOMS: atom_id res chain seq x y z
N MET A 1 -10.05 8.84 -7.86
CA MET A 1 -9.42 7.57 -7.42
C MET A 1 -10.18 7.00 -6.24
N TYR A 2 -10.40 5.72 -6.22
CA TYR A 2 -11.02 5.03 -5.08
C TYR A 2 -9.92 4.62 -4.10
N LEU A 3 -10.17 4.84 -2.80
CA LEU A 3 -9.28 4.41 -1.74
C LEU A 3 -10.08 3.63 -0.71
N ASP A 4 -9.66 2.39 -0.46
CA ASP A 4 -10.20 1.55 0.60
C ASP A 4 -9.16 1.49 1.73
N ASP A 5 -9.59 1.73 2.97
CA ASP A 5 -8.69 1.72 4.13
C ASP A 5 -8.99 0.57 5.10
N PHE A 6 -9.56 -0.48 4.59
CA PHE A 6 -10.13 -1.68 5.20
C PHE A 6 -11.31 -1.43 6.19
N SER A 7 -11.67 -0.19 6.43
CA SER A 7 -12.89 0.13 7.18
C SER A 7 -13.99 0.70 6.30
N GLN A 8 -13.63 1.46 5.27
CA GLN A 8 -14.57 2.04 4.33
C GLN A 8 -13.87 2.50 3.05
N GLU A 9 -14.64 2.81 2.04
CA GLU A 9 -14.16 3.30 0.75
C GLU A 9 -14.40 4.80 0.62
N TYR A 10 -13.44 5.49 0.01
CA TYR A 10 -13.50 6.93 -0.26
C TYR A 10 -13.29 7.19 -1.74
N LEU A 11 -13.89 8.26 -2.23
CA LEU A 11 -13.54 8.83 -3.53
C LEU A 11 -12.60 10.00 -3.30
N VAL A 12 -11.39 9.89 -3.83
CA VAL A 12 -10.31 10.86 -3.60
C VAL A 12 -10.10 11.72 -4.83
N ASP A 13 -10.24 13.03 -4.67
CA ASP A 13 -10.15 14.01 -5.77
C ASP A 13 -8.90 14.87 -5.73
N SER A 14 -8.13 14.86 -4.65
CA SER A 14 -6.96 15.72 -4.51
C SER A 14 -5.82 15.02 -3.75
N LEU A 15 -4.60 15.53 -3.96
CA LEU A 15 -3.43 15.06 -3.21
C LEU A 15 -3.56 15.34 -1.72
N GLU A 16 -4.21 16.43 -1.35
CA GLU A 16 -4.42 16.78 0.05
C GLU A 16 -5.31 15.75 0.75
N GLU A 17 -6.41 15.37 0.11
CA GLU A 17 -7.28 14.31 0.63
C GLU A 17 -6.54 12.99 0.75
N LEU A 18 -5.78 12.65 -0.28
CA LEU A 18 -5.01 11.40 -0.29
C LEU A 18 -4.04 11.36 0.89
N GLU A 19 -3.31 12.43 1.11
CA GLU A 19 -2.33 12.50 2.20
C GLU A 19 -2.99 12.32 3.57
N ILE A 20 -4.12 12.97 3.79
CA ILE A 20 -4.86 12.83 5.05
C ILE A 20 -5.30 11.39 5.26
N LEU A 21 -5.88 10.77 4.24
CA LEU A 21 -6.40 9.41 4.35
C LEU A 21 -5.29 8.37 4.54
N LEU A 22 -4.15 8.55 3.88
CA LEU A 22 -3.02 7.61 4.00
C LEU A 22 -2.37 7.63 5.38
N ARG A 23 -2.60 8.65 6.18
CA ARG A 23 -2.07 8.74 7.54
C ARG A 23 -2.96 8.10 8.60
N LYS A 24 -4.15 7.66 8.23
CA LYS A 24 -5.05 6.97 9.15
C LYS A 24 -4.47 5.65 9.61
N ARG A 25 -4.67 5.36 10.89
CA ARG A 25 -4.29 4.09 11.51
C ARG A 25 -5.43 3.64 12.41
N PHE A 26 -5.54 2.33 12.56
CA PHE A 26 -6.51 1.70 13.45
C PHE A 26 -5.80 1.15 14.68
N LEU A 27 -6.44 0.28 15.44
CA LEU A 27 -5.84 -0.34 16.61
C LEU A 27 -4.48 -0.96 16.25
N GLU A 28 -3.51 -0.79 17.15
CA GLU A 28 -2.14 -1.28 16.97
C GLU A 28 -1.39 -0.61 15.81
N GLU A 29 -1.83 0.60 15.43
CA GLU A 29 -1.17 1.41 14.40
C GLU A 29 -1.09 0.73 13.03
N VAL A 30 -2.13 -0.03 12.66
CA VAL A 30 -2.18 -0.77 11.40
C VAL A 30 -3.19 -0.20 10.42
N ASN A 31 -2.96 -0.47 9.14
CA ASN A 31 -3.93 -0.26 8.08
C ASN A 31 -3.58 -1.13 6.87
N PHE A 32 -4.54 -1.33 6.00
CA PHE A 32 -4.34 -1.91 4.68
C PHE A 32 -5.09 -1.05 3.67
N PHE A 33 -4.34 -0.45 2.73
CA PHE A 33 -4.90 0.45 1.73
C PHE A 33 -4.99 -0.23 0.38
N ILE A 34 -6.08 0.04 -0.35
CA ILE A 34 -6.23 -0.36 -1.75
C ILE A 34 -6.64 0.88 -2.54
N LEU A 35 -5.84 1.24 -3.55
CA LEU A 35 -6.04 2.40 -4.40
C LEU A 35 -6.28 1.95 -5.84
N THR A 36 -7.39 2.40 -6.44
CA THR A 36 -7.73 2.08 -7.83
C THR A 36 -8.35 3.29 -8.53
N PHE A 37 -8.29 3.33 -9.86
CA PHE A 37 -8.99 4.34 -10.64
C PHE A 37 -10.32 3.81 -11.19
N LYS A 38 -10.45 2.50 -11.26
CA LYS A 38 -11.70 1.83 -11.61
C LYS A 38 -12.13 1.00 -10.43
N LYS A 39 -13.40 1.07 -10.07
CA LYS A 39 -13.92 0.27 -8.96
C LYS A 39 -13.69 -1.22 -9.24
N ASN A 40 -12.97 -1.89 -8.32
CA ASN A 40 -12.59 -3.30 -8.45
C ASN A 40 -11.79 -3.61 -9.72
N GLY A 41 -11.02 -2.63 -10.22
CA GLY A 41 -10.27 -2.77 -11.45
C GLY A 41 -8.77 -2.63 -11.29
N PHE A 42 -8.09 -2.57 -12.45
CA PHE A 42 -6.64 -2.40 -12.53
C PHE A 42 -6.31 -1.12 -13.30
N PRO A 43 -5.14 -0.53 -13.08
CA PRO A 43 -4.10 -0.95 -12.12
C PRO A 43 -4.54 -0.71 -10.69
N GLN A 44 -3.94 -1.47 -9.78
CA GLN A 44 -4.21 -1.38 -8.35
C GLN A 44 -2.91 -1.23 -7.58
N LEU A 45 -2.87 -0.25 -6.69
CA LEU A 45 -1.80 -0.10 -5.70
C LEU A 45 -2.39 -0.48 -4.35
N SER A 46 -1.71 -1.34 -3.61
CA SER A 46 -2.14 -1.67 -2.25
C SER A 46 -0.95 -1.71 -1.31
N ALA A 47 -1.20 -1.52 -0.03
CA ALA A 47 -0.13 -1.53 0.95
C ALA A 47 -0.62 -1.96 2.32
N PHE A 48 0.13 -2.86 2.93
CA PHE A 48 0.03 -3.13 4.36
C PHE A 48 0.87 -2.11 5.10
N VAL A 49 0.31 -1.53 6.14
CA VAL A 49 0.96 -0.48 6.93
C VAL A 49 0.89 -0.83 8.40
N LYS A 50 2.00 -0.65 9.09
CA LYS A 50 2.07 -0.80 10.54
C LYS A 50 3.09 0.18 11.08
N GLU A 51 2.66 1.09 11.95
CA GLU A 51 3.51 2.14 12.47
C GLU A 51 4.18 2.93 11.33
N ASN A 52 5.51 2.92 11.26
CA ASN A 52 6.27 3.60 10.21
C ASN A 52 6.79 2.65 9.12
N LYS A 53 6.18 1.48 8.98
CA LYS A 53 6.56 0.44 8.04
C LYS A 53 5.47 0.19 7.02
N SER A 54 5.87 -0.24 5.81
CA SER A 54 4.92 -0.58 4.75
C SER A 54 5.44 -1.72 3.89
N VAL A 55 4.51 -2.49 3.30
CA VAL A 55 4.78 -3.42 2.21
C VAL A 55 3.82 -3.07 1.10
N ILE A 56 4.34 -2.80 -0.09
CA ILE A 56 3.57 -2.21 -1.20
C ILE A 56 3.44 -3.22 -2.32
N TYR A 57 2.23 -3.32 -2.88
CA TYR A 57 1.92 -4.14 -4.05
C TYR A 57 1.44 -3.26 -5.19
N TYR A 58 1.84 -3.62 -6.40
CA TYR A 58 1.28 -3.06 -7.62
C TYR A 58 0.81 -4.19 -8.51
N LEU A 59 -0.43 -4.11 -8.96
CA LEU A 59 -1.05 -5.12 -9.79
C LEU A 59 -1.64 -4.47 -11.05
N ASP A 60 -1.36 -5.05 -12.21
CA ASP A 60 -2.07 -4.71 -13.43
C ASP A 60 -2.67 -6.00 -14.03
N GLU A 61 -3.23 -5.91 -15.23
CA GLU A 61 -3.90 -7.06 -15.83
C GLU A 61 -2.95 -8.22 -16.16
N GLU A 62 -1.66 -7.94 -16.27
CA GLU A 62 -0.68 -8.93 -16.73
C GLU A 62 0.28 -9.36 -15.61
N GLU A 63 0.64 -8.45 -14.72
CA GLU A 63 1.74 -8.66 -13.79
C GLU A 63 1.41 -8.21 -12.36
N GLN A 64 2.11 -8.81 -11.40
CA GLN A 64 2.01 -8.46 -9.99
C GLN A 64 3.41 -8.20 -9.44
N TYR A 65 3.53 -7.15 -8.65
CA TYR A 65 4.80 -6.73 -8.06
C TYR A 65 4.63 -6.49 -6.57
N ILE A 66 5.70 -6.76 -5.83
CA ILE A 66 5.80 -6.44 -4.40
C ILE A 66 7.05 -5.58 -4.18
N SER A 67 6.99 -4.66 -3.22
CA SER A 67 8.13 -3.83 -2.87
C SER A 67 9.30 -4.67 -2.39
N LYS A 68 10.51 -4.21 -2.72
CA LYS A 68 11.74 -4.82 -2.23
C LYS A 68 12.47 -3.79 -1.37
N GLY A 69 12.60 -4.10 -0.09
CA GLY A 69 13.20 -3.19 0.88
C GLY A 69 14.69 -3.42 1.01
N GLY A 70 15.09 -4.39 1.80
CA GLY A 70 16.50 -4.64 2.08
C GLY A 70 16.81 -6.13 2.03
N THR A 71 17.80 -6.51 2.80
CA THR A 71 18.25 -7.90 2.90
C THR A 71 17.99 -8.50 4.28
N GLU A 72 17.23 -7.81 5.12
CA GLU A 72 16.94 -8.27 6.47
C GLU A 72 16.11 -9.56 6.43
N GLU A 73 16.51 -10.53 7.23
CA GLU A 73 15.81 -11.80 7.34
C GLU A 73 14.73 -11.72 8.43
N GLY A 74 13.73 -12.57 8.32
CA GLY A 74 12.67 -12.71 9.30
C GLY A 74 11.31 -12.31 8.75
N ILE A 75 10.35 -12.26 9.68
CA ILE A 75 8.93 -12.02 9.37
C ILE A 75 8.45 -10.78 10.10
N GLU A 76 7.67 -9.96 9.41
CA GLU A 76 6.93 -8.86 9.99
C GLU A 76 5.44 -9.18 9.88
N VAL A 77 4.68 -8.89 10.94
CA VAL A 77 3.25 -9.16 10.99
C VAL A 77 2.48 -7.89 10.69
N PHE A 78 1.61 -7.95 9.71
CA PHE A 78 0.69 -6.87 9.35
C PHE A 78 -0.76 -7.34 9.56
N VAL A 79 -1.72 -6.45 9.35
CA VAL A 79 -3.15 -6.75 9.52
C VAL A 79 -3.89 -6.33 8.26
N GLU A 80 -4.76 -7.20 7.73
CA GLU A 80 -5.45 -6.96 6.46
C GLU A 80 -6.90 -6.48 6.59
N ASP A 81 -7.48 -6.51 7.80
CA ASP A 81 -8.87 -6.11 7.99
C ASP A 81 -9.16 -5.61 9.41
N ILE A 82 -10.37 -5.09 9.62
CA ILE A 82 -10.81 -4.54 10.91
C ILE A 82 -10.98 -5.60 12.00
N HIS A 83 -10.98 -6.88 11.63
CA HIS A 83 -11.09 -7.99 12.57
C HIS A 83 -9.75 -8.43 13.13
N GLY A 84 -8.67 -7.82 12.65
CA GLY A 84 -7.32 -8.11 13.11
C GLY A 84 -6.70 -9.35 12.48
N THR A 85 -7.15 -9.73 11.28
CA THR A 85 -6.58 -10.88 10.56
C THR A 85 -5.11 -10.60 10.23
N GLU A 86 -4.23 -11.41 10.78
CA GLU A 86 -2.79 -11.22 10.62
C GLU A 86 -2.27 -11.76 9.29
N VAL A 87 -1.33 -11.01 8.71
CA VAL A 87 -0.62 -11.41 7.50
C VAL A 87 0.88 -11.39 7.81
N PHE A 88 1.57 -12.46 7.48
CA PHE A 88 2.99 -12.64 7.77
C PHE A 88 3.78 -12.41 6.49
N LEU A 89 4.59 -11.35 6.49
CA LEU A 89 5.36 -10.96 5.31
C LEU A 89 6.86 -10.96 5.63
N SER A 90 7.67 -11.25 4.62
CA SER A 90 9.11 -11.25 4.76
C SER A 90 9.65 -9.84 4.98
N LYS A 91 10.57 -9.67 5.92
CA LYS A 91 11.14 -8.36 6.26
C LYS A 91 11.87 -7.69 5.10
N ASP A 92 12.37 -8.45 4.14
CA ASP A 92 13.04 -7.89 2.96
C ASP A 92 12.08 -7.16 2.01
N LYS A 93 10.77 -7.24 2.24
CA LYS A 93 9.73 -6.52 1.47
C LYS A 93 9.36 -5.18 2.11
N VAL A 94 9.79 -4.95 3.34
CA VAL A 94 9.37 -3.79 4.13
C VAL A 94 10.13 -2.53 3.74
N LEU A 95 9.40 -1.44 3.52
CA LEU A 95 9.93 -0.11 3.27
C LEU A 95 9.50 0.86 4.36
N PRO A 96 10.27 1.94 4.59
CA PRO A 96 9.80 3.03 5.45
C PRO A 96 8.49 3.60 4.92
N ILE A 97 7.61 4.04 5.81
CA ILE A 97 6.27 4.54 5.44
C ILE A 97 6.31 5.74 4.48
N ASP A 98 7.32 6.59 4.56
CA ASP A 98 7.44 7.73 3.66
C ASP A 98 7.59 7.32 2.19
N LYS A 99 8.17 6.16 1.93
CA LYS A 99 8.25 5.59 0.57
C LYS A 99 6.86 5.26 0.04
N PHE A 100 6.01 4.66 0.88
CA PHE A 100 4.64 4.39 0.48
C PHE A 100 3.88 5.67 0.15
N TYR A 101 4.02 6.71 0.96
CA TYR A 101 3.35 7.98 0.70
C TYR A 101 3.75 8.56 -0.66
N LYS A 102 5.03 8.51 -1.00
CA LYS A 102 5.53 8.98 -2.30
C LYS A 102 5.05 8.11 -3.45
N VAL A 103 5.03 6.80 -3.26
CA VAL A 103 4.51 5.85 -4.26
C VAL A 103 3.04 6.12 -4.53
N ALA A 104 2.24 6.30 -3.48
CA ALA A 104 0.81 6.57 -3.62
C ALA A 104 0.55 7.91 -4.32
N GLN A 105 1.29 8.95 -4.00
CA GLN A 105 1.18 10.25 -4.67
C GLN A 105 1.51 10.15 -6.16
N SER A 106 2.58 9.44 -6.50
CA SER A 106 2.97 9.21 -7.89
C SER A 106 1.90 8.42 -8.64
N PHE A 107 1.37 7.37 -8.03
CA PHE A 107 0.31 6.56 -8.62
C PHE A 107 -0.95 7.39 -8.86
N PHE A 108 -1.32 8.25 -7.92
CA PHE A 108 -2.46 9.16 -8.07
C PHE A 108 -2.29 10.05 -9.32
N LYS A 109 -1.08 10.56 -9.55
CA LYS A 109 -0.80 11.47 -10.67
C LYS A 109 -0.68 10.75 -12.02
N THR A 110 -0.12 9.55 -12.04
CA THR A 110 0.30 8.89 -13.30
C THR A 110 -0.51 7.66 -13.67
N GLN A 111 -1.20 7.05 -12.71
CA GLN A 111 -1.90 5.76 -12.87
C GLN A 111 -0.97 4.62 -13.33
N LYS A 112 0.32 4.77 -13.03
CA LYS A 112 1.36 3.81 -13.45
C LYS A 112 2.17 3.36 -12.25
N ARG A 113 2.89 2.24 -12.41
CA ARG A 113 3.80 1.77 -11.39
C ARG A 113 4.95 2.76 -11.22
N PRO A 114 5.11 3.35 -10.03
CA PRO A 114 6.24 4.24 -9.77
C PRO A 114 7.57 3.50 -9.86
N ASN A 115 8.60 4.16 -10.38
CA ASN A 115 9.88 3.51 -10.64
C ASN A 115 11.01 3.92 -9.69
N PHE A 116 10.71 4.66 -8.64
CA PHE A 116 11.75 5.15 -7.71
C PHE A 116 11.95 4.25 -6.47
N ILE A 117 11.23 3.14 -6.41
CA ILE A 117 11.52 2.06 -5.45
C ILE A 117 11.83 0.80 -6.24
N GLU A 118 12.47 -0.16 -5.57
CA GLU A 118 12.69 -1.45 -6.18
C GLU A 118 11.43 -2.31 -6.05
N TRP A 119 11.11 -3.02 -7.11
CA TRP A 119 10.00 -3.95 -7.16
C TRP A 119 10.50 -5.35 -7.48
N GLU A 120 9.83 -6.33 -6.91
CA GLU A 120 10.07 -7.73 -7.23
C GLU A 120 8.79 -8.27 -7.89
N LYS A 121 8.95 -8.89 -9.04
CA LYS A 121 7.82 -9.51 -9.74
C LYS A 121 7.43 -10.79 -9.03
N ILE A 122 6.14 -10.94 -8.81
CA ILE A 122 5.60 -12.12 -8.16
C ILE A 122 5.18 -13.16 -9.19
#